data_8f88a69fe9ee8a89c43b36967f058b4b
#
_entry.id   8f88a69fe9ee8a89c43b36967f058b4b
#
_cell.length_a   1.000
_cell.length_b   1.000
_cell.length_c   1.000
_cell.angle_alpha   90.00
_cell.angle_beta   90.00
_cell.angle_gamma   90.00
#
_symmetry.space_group_name_H-M   'P 1'
#
loop_
_entity.id
_entity.type
_entity.pdbx_description
1 polymer ?
#
loop_
_entity_poly.entity_id
_entity_poly.type
_entity_poly.pdbx_seq_one_letter_code
_entity_poly.pdbx_strand_id
1 'polypeptide(L)' 'MAQIREQQRVWLKSAHKFPDYIEVGVSVWEGIYDWHVLHQQPISIARMPDGRYGMVFMFTTLLLRPDQPSDFV' A
#
# COMPACT_ATOMS: atom_id res chain seq x y z
N MET A 1 -8.44 -0.77 3.63
CA MET A 1 -7.56 -1.73 4.34
C MET A 1 -7.84 -3.16 3.95
N ALA A 2 -9.11 -3.59 3.98
CA ALA A 2 -9.47 -4.97 3.65
C ALA A 2 -9.03 -5.40 2.25
N GLN A 3 -9.11 -4.52 1.26
CA GLN A 3 -8.70 -4.80 -0.12
C GLN A 3 -7.20 -5.11 -0.22
N ILE A 4 -6.37 -4.36 0.50
CA ILE A 4 -4.92 -4.58 0.50
C ILE A 4 -4.59 -5.92 1.15
N ARG A 5 -5.21 -6.22 2.31
CA ARG A 5 -5.00 -7.49 3.01
C ARG A 5 -5.46 -8.67 2.17
N GLU A 6 -6.56 -8.50 1.43
CA GLU A 6 -7.05 -9.54 0.54
C GLU A 6 -6.06 -9.82 -0.60
N GLN A 7 -5.49 -8.79 -1.20
CA GLN A 7 -4.47 -8.96 -2.24
C GLN A 7 -3.23 -9.66 -1.68
N GLN A 8 -2.78 -9.29 -0.49
CA GLN A 8 -1.66 -9.95 0.17
C GLN A 8 -1.93 -11.42 0.41
N ARG A 9 -3.13 -11.76 0.88
CA ARG A 9 -3.53 -13.14 1.16
C ARG A 9 -3.55 -13.97 -0.11
N VAL A 10 -4.13 -13.45 -1.19
CA VAL A 10 -4.20 -14.14 -2.47
C VAL A 10 -2.79 -14.38 -3.03
N TRP A 11 -1.94 -13.36 -2.97
CA TRP A 11 -0.56 -13.47 -3.44
C TRP A 11 0.22 -14.50 -2.62
N LEU A 12 0.11 -14.45 -1.30
CA LEU A 12 0.78 -15.40 -0.42
C LEU A 12 0.37 -16.84 -0.72
N LYS A 13 -0.92 -17.06 -0.98
CA LYS A 13 -1.47 -18.38 -1.29
C LYS A 13 -0.92 -18.92 -2.61
N SER A 14 -0.77 -18.08 -3.64
CA SER A 14 -0.32 -18.52 -4.96
C SER A 14 1.20 -18.49 -5.12
N ALA A 15 1.91 -17.55 -4.50
CA ALA A 15 3.35 -17.36 -4.65
C ALA A 15 4.14 -17.71 -3.39
N HIS A 16 3.48 -18.08 -2.29
CA HIS A 16 4.09 -18.38 -0.99
C HIS A 16 4.86 -17.20 -0.38
N LYS A 17 4.50 -15.97 -0.75
CA LYS A 17 5.07 -14.74 -0.18
C LYS A 17 4.11 -13.58 -0.37
N PHE A 18 4.29 -12.52 0.43
CA PHE A 18 3.56 -11.28 0.22
C PHE A 18 4.07 -10.58 -1.04
N PRO A 19 3.21 -9.80 -1.73
CA PRO A 19 3.67 -9.00 -2.86
C PRO A 19 4.64 -7.91 -2.38
N ASP A 20 5.67 -7.62 -3.19
CA ASP A 20 6.61 -6.54 -2.85
C ASP A 20 5.96 -5.17 -3.00
N TYR A 21 5.09 -5.00 -4.00
CA TYR A 21 4.45 -3.73 -4.31
C TYR A 21 2.98 -3.92 -4.65
N ILE A 22 2.16 -2.96 -4.20
CA ILE A 22 0.77 -2.82 -4.62
C ILE A 22 0.55 -1.36 -4.98
N GLU A 23 0.00 -1.08 -6.16
CA GLU A 23 -0.33 0.28 -6.57
C GLU A 23 -1.70 0.67 -6.03
N VAL A 24 -1.82 1.88 -5.48
CA VAL A 24 -3.05 2.35 -4.85
C VAL A 24 -3.36 3.78 -5.27
N GLY A 25 -4.64 4.12 -5.30
CA GLY A 25 -5.11 5.48 -5.54
C GLY A 25 -4.98 6.36 -4.30
N VAL A 26 -5.26 7.65 -4.47
CA VAL A 26 -5.07 8.66 -3.42
C VAL A 26 -5.92 8.38 -2.19
N SER A 27 -7.18 8.00 -2.37
CA SER A 27 -8.09 7.73 -1.26
C SER A 27 -7.62 6.55 -0.41
N VAL A 28 -7.15 5.48 -1.07
CA VAL A 28 -6.62 4.29 -0.39
C VAL A 28 -5.33 4.64 0.34
N TRP A 29 -4.46 5.42 -0.28
CA TRP A 29 -3.21 5.88 0.33
C TRP A 29 -3.49 6.67 1.61
N GLU A 30 -4.39 7.65 1.54
CA GLU A 30 -4.77 8.47 2.69
C GLU A 30 -5.39 7.63 3.81
N GLY A 31 -6.23 6.67 3.47
CA GLY A 31 -6.84 5.77 4.44
C GLY A 31 -5.82 4.95 5.20
N ILE A 32 -4.78 4.46 4.51
CA ILE A 32 -3.71 3.69 5.14
C ILE A 32 -2.80 4.60 5.98
N TYR A 33 -2.53 5.80 5.51
CA TYR A 33 -1.80 6.79 6.30
C TYR A 33 -2.53 7.08 7.61
N ASP A 34 -3.84 7.34 7.54
CA ASP A 34 -4.67 7.60 8.72
C ASP A 34 -4.70 6.40 9.65
N TRP A 35 -4.73 5.18 9.10
CA TRP A 35 -4.68 3.96 9.89
C TRP A 35 -3.40 3.91 10.74
N HIS A 36 -2.25 4.25 10.13
CA HIS A 36 -0.98 4.27 10.87
C HIS A 36 -1.02 5.29 12.01
N VAL A 37 -1.56 6.47 11.74
CA VAL A 37 -1.68 7.52 12.75
C VAL A 37 -2.60 7.07 13.89
N LEU A 38 -3.76 6.51 13.55
CA LEU A 38 -4.75 6.07 14.54
C LEU A 38 -4.21 4.97 15.45
N HIS A 39 -3.44 4.04 14.89
CA HIS A 39 -2.88 2.91 15.64
C HIS A 39 -1.47 3.18 16.15
N GLN A 40 -0.99 4.43 16.05
CA GLN A 40 0.34 4.83 16.51
C GLN A 40 1.46 3.96 15.92
N GLN A 41 1.29 3.54 14.67
CA GLN A 41 2.30 2.75 13.96
C GLN A 41 3.30 3.66 13.25
N PRO A 42 4.58 3.27 13.18
CA PRO A 42 5.56 4.04 12.44
C PRO A 42 5.17 4.13 10.96
N ILE A 43 5.31 5.33 10.38
CA ILE A 43 5.06 5.55 8.95
C ILE A 43 6.41 5.63 8.25
N SER A 44 6.62 4.77 7.27
CA SER A 44 7.81 4.77 6.45
C SER A 44 7.43 5.12 5.02
N ILE A 45 7.73 6.34 4.59
CA ILE A 45 7.45 6.83 3.25
C ILE A 45 8.77 7.16 2.59
N ALA A 46 8.97 6.64 1.38
CA ALA A 46 10.18 6.90 0.60
C ALA A 46 9.80 7.28 -0.83
N ARG A 47 10.66 8.08 -1.47
CA ARG A 47 10.52 8.39 -2.88
C ARG A 47 11.26 7.33 -3.68
N MET A 48 10.56 6.67 -4.59
CA MET A 48 11.14 5.65 -5.43
C MET A 48 12.01 6.28 -6.53
N PRO A 49 12.95 5.52 -7.12
CA PRO A 49 13.82 6.07 -8.17
C PRO A 49 13.08 6.65 -9.38
N ASP A 50 11.87 6.16 -9.65
CA ASP A 50 11.02 6.67 -10.75
C ASP A 50 10.21 7.91 -10.36
N GLY A 51 10.39 8.44 -9.14
CA GLY A 51 9.71 9.63 -8.64
C GLY A 51 8.40 9.37 -7.91
N ARG A 52 7.91 8.14 -7.88
CA ARG A 52 6.68 7.81 -7.15
C ARG A 52 6.96 7.69 -5.65
N TYR A 53 5.92 7.90 -4.84
CA TYR A 53 6.01 7.71 -3.40
C TYR A 53 5.59 6.29 -3.04
N GLY A 54 6.33 5.69 -2.11
CA GLY A 54 6.02 4.38 -1.55
C GLY A 54 5.83 4.44 -0.04
N MET A 55 4.90 3.65 0.50
CA MET A 55 4.65 3.56 1.94
C MET A 55 4.61 2.08 2.32
N VAL A 56 5.38 1.70 3.33
CA VAL A 56 5.41 0.31 3.80
C VAL A 56 4.16 0.00 4.61
N PHE A 57 3.49 -1.09 4.28
CA PHE A 57 2.32 -1.60 5.00
C PHE A 57 2.39 -3.12 5.04
N MET A 58 2.64 -3.67 6.23
CA MET A 58 2.64 -5.12 6.48
C MET A 58 3.43 -5.92 5.43
N PHE A 59 4.72 -5.58 5.29
CA PHE A 59 5.68 -6.25 4.40
C PHE A 59 5.49 -5.96 2.91
N THR A 60 4.56 -5.06 2.56
CA THR A 60 4.30 -4.64 1.18
C THR A 60 4.55 -3.15 1.07
N THR A 61 5.17 -2.70 -0.03
CA THR A 61 5.29 -1.28 -0.32
C THR A 61 4.12 -0.85 -1.20
N LEU A 62 3.36 0.13 -0.73
CA LEU A 62 2.24 0.70 -1.47
C LEU A 62 2.76 1.86 -2.32
N LEU A 63 2.51 1.80 -3.63
CA LEU A 63 2.93 2.85 -4.57
C LEU A 63 1.74 3.73 -4.91
N LEU A 64 1.88 5.02 -4.69
CA LEU A 64 0.83 5.98 -5.00
C LEU A 64 0.68 6.16 -6.51
N ARG A 65 -0.55 6.02 -6.99
CA ARG A 65 -0.92 6.22 -8.40
C ARG A 65 -1.96 7.35 -8.48
N PRO A 66 -1.55 8.61 -8.52
CA PRO A 66 -2.49 9.73 -8.58
C PRO A 66 -3.24 9.82 -9.92
N ASP A 67 -2.77 9.13 -10.94
CA ASP A 67 -3.39 9.06 -12.27
C ASP A 67 -4.54 8.03 -12.35
N GLN A 68 -4.74 7.24 -11.29
CA GLN A 68 -5.81 6.26 -11.21
C GLN A 68 -6.97 6.79 -10.37
N PRO A 69 -8.18 6.16 -10.45
CA PRO A 69 -9.27 6.52 -9.54
C PRO A 69 -8.82 6.48 -8.08
N SER A 70 -9.37 7.37 -7.25
CA SER A 70 -8.92 7.52 -5.87
C SER A 70 -9.08 6.25 -5.03
N ASP A 71 -10.04 5.39 -5.38
CA ASP A 71 -10.28 4.11 -4.69
C ASP A 71 -9.56 2.92 -5.35
N PHE A 72 -8.65 3.19 -6.29
CA PHE A 72 -7.89 2.17 -7.00
C PHE A 72 -7.03 1.35 -6.05
N VAL A 73 -7.04 0.04 -6.24
CA VAL A 73 -6.16 -0.88 -5.51
C VAL A 73 -5.87 -2.12 -6.35
#